data_0c4bdd1a521dcf1baa1eebaa165ac197
#
_entry.id   0c4bdd1a521dcf1baa1eebaa165ac197
#
_cell.length_a   1.000
_cell.length_b   1.000
_cell.length_c   1.000
_cell.angle_alpha   90.00
_cell.angle_beta   90.00
_cell.angle_gamma   90.00
#
_symmetry.space_group_name_H-M   'P 1'
#
loop_
_entity.id
_entity.type
_entity.pdbx_description
1 polymer ?
#
loop_
_entity_poly.entity_id
_entity_poly.type
_entity_poly.pdbx_seq_one_letter_code
_entity_poly.pdbx_strand_id
1 'polypeptide(L)'
;EPVSPNTWEQIKRTEQGVKNWINQSLNGKSCLVVLIGSQTANRPWVKYEIERAWKEGKAVVGIYIHRLKCPRNGYGTKGPNPFDQFTFKRGDRVIKPLVYEPNFNDAYSDIKNNLATWIENAIKQ
;
A
#
# COMPACT_ATOMS: atom_id res chain seq x y z
N GLU A 1 5.50 23.46 19.22
CA GLU A 1 5.05 23.33 18.44
C GLU A 1 4.76 23.04 17.60
N PRO A 2 4.41 22.70 18.01
CA PRO A 2 4.79 22.53 16.72
C PRO A 2 4.10 23.46 15.88
N VAL A 3 4.84 23.91 15.17
CA VAL A 3 4.39 24.50 14.03
C VAL A 3 3.35 23.66 13.50
N SER A 4 2.25 24.17 13.28
CA SER A 4 1.29 23.55 12.41
C SER A 4 1.99 23.42 11.08
N PRO A 5 2.44 22.24 10.69
CA PRO A 5 3.04 22.10 9.38
C PRO A 5 1.97 22.51 8.39
N ASN A 6 2.39 23.09 7.31
CA ASN A 6 1.42 23.37 6.29
C ASN A 6 0.88 22.03 5.79
N THR A 7 -0.28 22.08 5.25
CA THR A 7 -1.06 20.92 4.85
C THR A 7 -0.27 19.95 3.99
N TRP A 8 0.49 20.48 3.05
CA TRP A 8 1.22 19.68 2.11
C TRP A 8 2.34 18.87 2.76
N GLU A 9 3.04 19.50 3.70
CA GLU A 9 4.09 18.83 4.45
C GLU A 9 3.55 17.71 5.32
N GLN A 10 2.37 17.91 5.91
CA GLN A 10 1.74 16.85 6.70
C GLN A 10 1.37 15.65 5.85
N ILE A 11 0.86 15.88 4.66
CA ILE A 11 0.54 14.79 3.73
C ILE A 11 1.80 14.00 3.40
N LYS A 12 2.86 14.69 3.05
CA LYS A 12 4.16 14.06 2.76
C LYS A 12 4.69 13.27 3.93
N ARG A 13 4.60 13.82 5.12
CA ARG A 13 5.08 13.13 6.33
C ARG A 13 4.29 11.87 6.60
N THR A 14 2.97 11.93 6.40
CA THR A 14 2.12 10.77 6.63
C THR A 14 2.48 9.64 5.67
N GLU A 15 2.60 9.95 4.38
CA GLU A 15 3.00 8.96 3.39
C GLU A 15 4.42 8.46 3.65
N GLN A 16 5.34 9.35 3.99
CA GLN A 16 6.72 8.97 4.27
C GLN A 16 6.81 8.10 5.52
N GLY A 17 6.01 8.39 6.53
CA GLY A 17 5.93 7.55 7.72
C GLY A 17 5.48 6.15 7.41
N VAL A 18 4.44 6.02 6.59
CA VAL A 18 3.96 4.70 6.15
C VAL A 18 5.04 3.99 5.36
N LYS A 19 5.72 4.68 4.45
CA LYS A 19 6.82 4.08 3.67
C LYS A 19 7.96 3.61 4.56
N ASN A 20 8.28 4.36 5.60
CA ASN A 20 9.32 3.96 6.55
C ASN A 20 8.92 2.70 7.30
N TRP A 21 7.67 2.60 7.73
CA TRP A 21 7.16 1.39 8.39
C TRP A 21 7.20 0.19 7.45
N ILE A 22 6.87 0.41 6.18
CA ILE A 22 6.93 -0.65 5.18
C ILE A 22 8.37 -1.17 5.07
N ASN A 23 9.33 -0.26 4.95
CA ASN A 23 10.74 -0.65 4.83
C ASN A 23 11.21 -1.41 6.06
N GLN A 24 10.83 -0.97 7.25
CA GLN A 24 11.17 -1.66 8.49
C GLN A 24 10.53 -3.04 8.58
N SER A 25 9.26 -3.13 8.18
CA SER A 25 8.52 -4.39 8.27
C SER A 25 8.98 -5.40 7.24
N LEU A 26 9.48 -4.96 6.11
CA LEU A 26 10.01 -5.86 5.09
C LEU A 26 11.27 -6.56 5.56
N ASN A 27 12.21 -5.82 6.14
CA ASN A 27 13.43 -6.36 6.75
C ASN A 27 13.99 -7.61 6.03
N GLY A 28 14.30 -7.45 4.74
CA GLY A 28 14.84 -8.54 3.93
C GLY A 28 13.81 -9.49 3.33
N LYS A 29 12.54 -9.28 3.59
CA LYS A 29 11.47 -10.11 3.01
C LYS A 29 11.17 -9.65 1.58
N SER A 30 10.87 -10.59 0.71
CA SER A 30 10.60 -10.31 -0.70
C SER A 30 9.10 -10.03 -0.90
N CYS A 31 8.73 -8.78 -0.76
CA CYS A 31 7.34 -8.36 -0.92
C CYS A 31 7.30 -6.92 -1.44
N LEU A 32 6.42 -6.68 -2.43
CA LEU A 32 6.12 -5.33 -2.88
C LEU A 32 4.83 -4.87 -2.21
N VAL A 33 4.88 -3.75 -1.50
CA VAL A 33 3.71 -3.13 -0.90
C VAL A 33 3.29 -1.95 -1.78
N VAL A 34 2.08 -2.00 -2.30
CA VAL A 34 1.53 -0.95 -3.16
C VAL A 34 0.56 -0.10 -2.36
N LEU A 35 0.86 1.18 -2.22
CA LEU A 35 -0.06 2.13 -1.59
C LEU A 35 -1.03 2.62 -2.66
N ILE A 36 -2.33 2.37 -2.46
CA ILE A 36 -3.35 2.59 -3.48
C ILE A 36 -4.10 3.89 -3.22
N GLY A 37 -3.82 4.90 -4.04
CA GLY A 37 -4.56 6.15 -4.07
C GLY A 37 -5.51 6.19 -5.27
N SER A 38 -6.13 7.34 -5.50
CA SER A 38 -7.15 7.48 -6.54
C SER A 38 -6.62 7.24 -7.95
N GLN A 39 -5.35 7.50 -8.21
CA GLN A 39 -4.77 7.38 -9.55
C GLN A 39 -3.73 6.26 -9.68
N THR A 40 -3.50 5.51 -8.63
CA THR A 40 -2.41 4.52 -8.60
C THR A 40 -2.54 3.49 -9.73
N ALA A 41 -3.74 2.96 -9.95
CA ALA A 41 -3.97 1.94 -10.96
C ALA A 41 -3.70 2.42 -12.39
N ASN A 42 -3.76 3.73 -12.62
CA ASN A 42 -3.58 4.31 -13.95
C ASN A 42 -2.13 4.67 -14.28
N ARG A 43 -1.22 4.53 -13.33
CA ARG A 43 0.18 4.91 -13.55
C ARG A 43 0.96 3.78 -14.18
N PRO A 44 1.56 4.00 -15.36
CA PRO A 44 2.30 2.93 -16.06
C PRO A 44 3.44 2.35 -15.23
N TRP A 45 4.16 3.18 -14.46
CA TRP A 45 5.27 2.70 -13.66
C TRP A 45 4.82 1.81 -12.50
N VAL A 46 3.61 2.02 -11.96
CA VAL A 46 3.03 1.14 -10.94
C VAL A 46 2.75 -0.24 -11.54
N LYS A 47 2.16 -0.27 -12.72
CA LYS A 47 1.90 -1.53 -13.42
C LYS A 47 3.19 -2.29 -13.68
N TYR A 48 4.22 -1.57 -14.11
CA TYR A 48 5.53 -2.14 -14.36
C TYR A 48 6.14 -2.74 -13.08
N GLU A 49 6.08 -2.03 -11.97
CA GLU A 49 6.62 -2.50 -10.71
C GLU A 49 5.92 -3.76 -10.22
N ILE A 50 4.59 -3.80 -10.31
CA ILE A 50 3.80 -4.96 -9.91
C ILE A 50 4.19 -6.18 -10.75
N GLU A 51 4.21 -6.01 -12.06
CA GLU A 51 4.55 -7.09 -12.98
C GLU A 51 5.96 -7.61 -12.73
N ARG A 52 6.90 -6.70 -12.58
CA ARG A 52 8.29 -7.06 -12.32
C ARG A 52 8.46 -7.81 -11.01
N ALA A 53 7.83 -7.32 -9.94
CA ALA A 53 7.91 -7.97 -8.64
C ALA A 53 7.37 -9.39 -8.70
N TRP A 54 6.24 -9.58 -9.36
CA TRP A 54 5.65 -10.91 -9.50
C TRP A 54 6.54 -11.85 -10.30
N LYS A 55 7.12 -11.36 -11.40
CA LYS A 55 8.05 -12.17 -12.22
C LYS A 55 9.30 -12.57 -11.44
N GLU A 56 9.74 -11.73 -10.53
CA GLU A 56 10.90 -12.01 -9.69
C GLU A 56 10.58 -12.94 -8.52
N GLY A 57 9.35 -13.39 -8.41
CA GLY A 57 8.94 -14.30 -7.34
C GLY A 57 8.59 -13.61 -6.02
N LYS A 58 8.45 -12.29 -6.03
CA LYS A 58 8.08 -11.54 -4.83
C LYS A 58 6.59 -11.60 -4.58
N ALA A 59 6.20 -11.57 -3.31
CA ALA A 59 4.81 -11.39 -2.95
C ALA A 59 4.38 -9.95 -3.27
N VAL A 60 3.09 -9.73 -3.46
CA VAL A 60 2.54 -8.38 -3.66
C VAL A 60 1.34 -8.20 -2.74
N VAL A 61 1.18 -7.00 -2.19
CA VAL A 61 0.07 -6.66 -1.32
C VAL A 61 -0.27 -5.19 -1.52
N GLY A 62 -1.55 -4.87 -1.45
CA GLY A 62 -2.01 -3.49 -1.58
C GLY A 62 -2.62 -2.96 -0.30
N ILE A 63 -2.46 -1.67 -0.08
CA ILE A 63 -3.07 -0.97 1.06
C ILE A 63 -3.72 0.29 0.51
N TYR A 64 -5.04 0.42 0.68
CA TYR A 64 -5.75 1.63 0.30
C TYR A 64 -5.37 2.75 1.25
N ILE A 65 -5.01 3.91 0.70
CA ILE A 65 -4.58 5.06 1.51
C ILE A 65 -5.60 6.21 1.50
N HIS A 66 -6.75 6.03 0.87
CA HIS A 66 -7.76 7.10 0.82
C HIS A 66 -8.32 7.47 2.20
N ARG A 67 -8.17 6.58 3.17
CA ARG A 67 -8.62 6.84 4.56
C ARG A 67 -7.53 7.45 5.44
N LEU A 68 -6.32 7.67 4.91
CA LEU A 68 -5.34 8.49 5.59
C LEU A 68 -5.80 9.93 5.47
N LYS A 69 -6.08 10.55 6.60
CA LYS A 69 -6.67 11.88 6.59
C LYS A 69 -5.68 12.94 6.12
N CYS A 70 -6.07 13.67 5.10
CA CYS A 70 -5.36 14.85 4.68
C CYS A 70 -5.83 16.02 5.53
N PRO A 71 -4.94 16.75 6.22
CA PRO A 71 -5.36 17.85 7.08
C PRO A 71 -6.14 18.95 6.36
N ARG A 72 -5.94 19.10 5.07
CA ARG A 72 -6.60 20.14 4.29
C ARG A 72 -7.90 19.67 3.69
N ASN A 73 -7.89 18.50 3.07
CA ASN A 73 -9.01 18.02 2.25
C ASN A 73 -9.78 16.88 2.88
N GLY A 74 -9.37 16.48 4.10
CA GLY A 74 -9.97 15.31 4.73
C GLY A 74 -9.50 14.02 4.08
N TYR A 75 -10.44 13.11 3.84
CA TYR A 75 -10.12 11.81 3.25
C TYR A 75 -10.03 11.90 1.74
N GLY A 76 -9.19 11.07 1.15
CA GLY A 76 -9.08 10.97 -0.29
C GLY A 76 -10.19 10.14 -0.90
N THR A 77 -10.14 10.01 -2.21
CA THR A 77 -11.07 9.17 -2.95
C THR A 77 -10.48 7.78 -3.15
N LYS A 78 -11.27 6.76 -2.89
CA LYS A 78 -10.85 5.38 -3.11
C LYS A 78 -10.65 5.14 -4.61
N GLY A 79 -9.44 4.70 -4.98
CA GLY A 79 -9.15 4.37 -6.37
C GLY A 79 -9.40 2.91 -6.68
N PRO A 80 -9.31 2.54 -7.95
CA PRO A 80 -9.44 1.14 -8.35
C PRO A 80 -8.26 0.31 -7.87
N ASN A 81 -8.49 -0.99 -7.69
CA ASN A 81 -7.45 -1.93 -7.29
C ASN A 81 -6.53 -2.19 -8.48
N PRO A 82 -5.25 -1.80 -8.40
CA PRO A 82 -4.32 -1.97 -9.52
C PRO A 82 -4.07 -3.43 -9.89
N PHE A 83 -4.30 -4.37 -8.96
CA PHE A 83 -4.09 -5.79 -9.23
C PHE A 83 -5.16 -6.37 -10.15
N ASP A 84 -6.32 -5.73 -10.27
CA ASP A 84 -7.40 -6.21 -11.13
C ASP A 84 -7.03 -6.19 -12.61
N GLN A 85 -5.95 -5.53 -12.99
CA GLN A 85 -5.48 -5.44 -14.36
C GLN A 85 -4.64 -6.66 -14.78
N PHE A 86 -4.36 -7.56 -13.85
CA PHE A 86 -3.46 -8.70 -14.08
C PHE A 86 -4.10 -10.00 -13.65
N THR A 87 -3.57 -11.09 -14.20
CA THR A 87 -3.82 -12.43 -13.68
C THR A 87 -2.53 -12.92 -13.05
N PHE A 88 -2.58 -13.26 -11.77
CA PHE A 88 -1.40 -13.70 -11.03
C PHE A 88 -1.44 -15.23 -10.88
N LYS A 89 -0.35 -15.88 -11.28
CA LYS A 89 -0.25 -17.33 -11.18
C LYS A 89 1.06 -17.75 -10.52
N ARG A 90 0.97 -18.79 -9.70
CA ARG A 90 2.13 -19.50 -9.18
C ARG A 90 1.96 -20.96 -9.60
N GLY A 91 2.72 -21.39 -10.63
CA GLY A 91 2.47 -22.68 -11.25
C GLY A 91 1.08 -22.74 -11.85
N ASP A 92 0.28 -23.69 -11.41
CA ASP A 92 -1.09 -23.86 -11.90
C ASP A 92 -2.13 -23.12 -11.07
N ARG A 93 -1.71 -22.48 -9.99
CA ARG A 93 -2.66 -21.78 -9.10
C ARG A 93 -2.82 -20.34 -9.50
N VAL A 94 -4.07 -19.88 -9.56
CA VAL A 94 -4.39 -18.46 -9.70
C VAL A 94 -4.44 -17.86 -8.30
N ILE A 95 -3.72 -16.77 -8.09
CA ILE A 95 -3.63 -16.10 -6.79
C ILE A 95 -4.22 -14.71 -6.94
N LYS A 96 -5.07 -14.32 -5.98
CA LYS A 96 -5.55 -12.94 -5.89
C LYS A 96 -4.75 -12.23 -4.81
N PRO A 97 -3.94 -11.24 -5.16
CA PRO A 97 -3.18 -10.51 -4.17
C PRO A 97 -4.08 -9.90 -3.10
N LEU A 98 -3.62 -9.96 -1.86
CA LEU A 98 -4.36 -9.38 -0.75
C LEU A 98 -4.32 -7.86 -0.82
N VAL A 99 -5.45 -7.23 -0.53
CA VAL A 99 -5.56 -5.77 -0.48
C VAL A 99 -6.33 -5.42 0.78
N TYR A 100 -5.78 -4.50 1.55
CA TYR A 100 -6.35 -4.12 2.83
C TYR A 100 -6.85 -2.69 2.79
N GLU A 101 -8.01 -2.49 3.39
CA GLU A 101 -8.60 -1.15 3.53
C GLU A 101 -8.57 -0.78 5.00
N PRO A 102 -7.66 0.12 5.41
CA PRO A 102 -7.52 0.46 6.81
C PRO A 102 -8.78 1.05 7.43
N ASN A 103 -8.89 0.92 8.74
CA ASN A 103 -10.04 1.36 9.50
C ASN A 103 -10.32 2.84 9.26
N PHE A 104 -11.58 3.17 9.04
CA PHE A 104 -12.00 4.55 8.76
C PHE A 104 -11.65 5.51 9.91
N ASN A 105 -11.80 5.08 11.15
CA ASN A 105 -11.59 5.95 12.30
C ASN A 105 -10.14 6.33 12.55
N ASP A 106 -9.22 5.41 12.28
CA ASP A 106 -7.80 5.66 12.49
C ASP A 106 -6.96 4.79 11.56
N ALA A 107 -6.97 5.16 10.28
CA ALA A 107 -6.27 4.40 9.25
C ALA A 107 -4.76 4.33 9.51
N TYR A 108 -4.18 5.41 9.99
CA TYR A 108 -2.75 5.49 10.25
C TYR A 108 -2.31 4.45 11.29
N SER A 109 -3.01 4.41 12.42
CA SER A 109 -2.70 3.43 13.48
C SER A 109 -3.01 2.01 13.04
N ASP A 110 -4.07 1.82 12.26
CA ASP A 110 -4.44 0.50 11.77
C ASP A 110 -3.33 -0.07 10.87
N ILE A 111 -2.79 0.76 9.99
CA ILE A 111 -1.66 0.36 9.14
C ILE A 111 -0.45 0.03 10.02
N LYS A 112 -0.11 0.92 10.93
CA LYS A 112 1.04 0.74 11.80
C LYS A 112 0.99 -0.57 12.58
N ASN A 113 -0.18 -0.88 13.14
CA ASN A 113 -0.32 -2.03 14.01
C ASN A 113 -0.41 -3.36 13.27
N ASN A 114 -0.79 -3.34 11.98
CA ASN A 114 -1.07 -4.57 11.25
C ASN A 114 -0.16 -4.82 10.05
N LEU A 115 0.70 -3.87 9.70
CA LEU A 115 1.47 -3.94 8.47
C LEU A 115 2.34 -5.20 8.38
N ALA A 116 3.03 -5.55 9.46
CA ALA A 116 3.88 -6.74 9.46
C ALA A 116 3.05 -8.01 9.21
N THR A 117 1.88 -8.08 9.82
CA THR A 117 0.95 -9.21 9.62
C THR A 117 0.46 -9.27 8.17
N TRP A 118 0.11 -8.12 7.60
CA TRP A 118 -0.36 -8.05 6.22
C TRP A 118 0.72 -8.51 5.24
N ILE A 119 1.97 -8.12 5.47
CA ILE A 119 3.09 -8.57 4.65
C ILE A 119 3.28 -10.08 4.77
N GLU A 120 3.23 -10.62 5.99
CA GLU A 120 3.36 -12.06 6.20
C GLU A 120 2.24 -12.83 5.49
N ASN A 121 1.01 -12.34 5.57
CA ASN A 121 -0.10 -12.98 4.88
C ASN A 121 0.10 -13.01 3.37
N ALA A 122 0.66 -11.95 2.80
CA ALA A 122 0.95 -11.89 1.37
C ALA A 122 2.03 -12.91 0.98
N ILE A 123 3.06 -13.04 1.80
CA ILE A 123 4.16 -13.96 1.54
C ILE A 123 3.69 -15.42 1.58
N LYS A 124 2.69 -15.71 2.41
CA LYS A 124 2.15 -17.07 2.54
C LYS A 124 1.23 -17.49 1.39
N GLN A 125 0.84 -16.57 0.53
CA GLN A 125 -0.01 -16.94 -0.61
C GLN A 125 0.69 -17.87 -1.59
#